data_f668953c96523adffc6bb2ba783f5e8d
#
_entry.id   f668953c96523adffc6bb2ba783f5e8d
#
_cell.length_a   1.000
_cell.length_b   1.000
_cell.length_c   1.000
_cell.angle_alpha   90.00
_cell.angle_beta   90.00
_cell.angle_gamma   90.00
#
_symmetry.space_group_name_H-M   'P 1'
#
loop_
_entity.id
_entity.type
_entity.pdbx_description
1 polymer ?
#
loop_
_entity_poly.entity_id
_entity_poly.type
_entity_poly.pdbx_seq_one_letter_code
_entity_poly.pdbx_strand_id
1 'polypeptide(L)'
;MDILYSEKVDGFCLVSSDSDFTRLATRLREAGMKVFGIGERKTPEPFIVACDKFIYIEILKALSKETESKVEEDTSVKKHDVDKITPNVIRLISSTISDVADDDGWAFLGDVGNLLIKKRRDFDPRNYGFLKLTPLIKSLKKNFEIDERDVEGKRIKHIFVRNREQ
;
A
#
# COMPACT_ATOMS: atom_id res chain seq x y z
N MET A 1 24.55 -13.31 -5.11
CA MET A 1 23.91 -14.20 -6.08
C MET A 1 23.80 -15.64 -5.58
N ASP A 2 24.69 -16.11 -4.71
CA ASP A 2 24.72 -17.49 -4.20
C ASP A 2 23.43 -17.90 -3.46
N ILE A 3 22.81 -16.96 -2.72
CA ILE A 3 21.54 -17.20 -2.02
C ILE A 3 20.38 -17.45 -3.01
N LEU A 4 20.41 -16.78 -4.17
CA LEU A 4 19.39 -16.96 -5.21
C LEU A 4 19.34 -18.41 -5.72
N TYR A 5 20.51 -19.04 -5.89
CA TYR A 5 20.63 -20.40 -6.41
C TYR A 5 20.50 -21.48 -5.33
N SER A 6 20.37 -21.09 -4.05
CA SER A 6 20.24 -22.06 -2.95
C SER A 6 18.84 -22.66 -2.81
N GLU A 7 17.84 -22.15 -3.57
CA GLU A 7 16.41 -22.52 -3.50
C GLU A 7 15.80 -22.47 -2.07
N LYS A 8 16.43 -21.71 -1.16
CA LYS A 8 16.04 -21.62 0.26
C LYS A 8 15.20 -20.42 0.60
N VAL A 9 14.98 -19.52 -0.37
CA VAL A 9 14.28 -18.25 -0.17
C VAL A 9 13.28 -17.99 -1.28
N ASP A 10 12.12 -17.45 -0.91
CA ASP A 10 11.05 -17.09 -1.86
C ASP A 10 11.11 -15.63 -2.31
N GLY A 11 11.96 -14.83 -1.68
CA GLY A 11 12.10 -13.41 -1.99
C GLY A 11 13.18 -12.72 -1.22
N PHE A 12 13.39 -11.44 -1.58
CA PHE A 12 14.43 -10.59 -1.04
C PHE A 12 13.85 -9.27 -0.54
N CYS A 13 14.42 -8.76 0.56
CA CYS A 13 14.18 -7.41 1.03
C CYS A 13 15.44 -6.57 0.80
N LEU A 14 15.33 -5.55 -0.04
CA LEU A 14 16.42 -4.61 -0.34
C LEU A 14 16.19 -3.33 0.46
N VAL A 15 17.12 -3.03 1.38
CA VAL A 15 17.06 -1.83 2.22
C VAL A 15 18.08 -0.83 1.69
N SER A 16 17.63 0.08 0.84
CA SER A 16 18.47 1.12 0.25
C SER A 16 17.63 2.23 -0.35
N SER A 17 18.23 3.42 -0.49
CA SER A 17 17.65 4.54 -1.25
C SER A 17 18.49 4.85 -2.51
N ASP A 18 19.39 3.95 -2.89
CA ASP A 18 20.30 4.12 -4.01
C ASP A 18 19.75 3.44 -5.28
N SER A 19 19.77 4.16 -6.39
CA SER A 19 19.36 3.67 -7.71
C SER A 19 20.25 2.53 -8.25
N ASP A 20 21.47 2.38 -7.75
CA ASP A 20 22.40 1.33 -8.20
C ASP A 20 21.84 -0.08 -7.96
N PHE A 21 20.95 -0.24 -6.97
CA PHE A 21 20.26 -1.49 -6.68
C PHE A 21 19.10 -1.80 -7.64
N THR A 22 18.76 -0.90 -8.57
CA THR A 22 17.68 -1.12 -9.56
C THR A 22 17.93 -2.38 -10.39
N ARG A 23 19.16 -2.56 -10.88
CA ARG A 23 19.52 -3.75 -11.68
C ARG A 23 19.42 -5.03 -10.87
N LEU A 24 19.83 -5.01 -9.61
CA LEU A 24 19.70 -6.15 -8.72
C LEU A 24 18.24 -6.52 -8.50
N ALA A 25 17.40 -5.55 -8.18
CA ALA A 25 15.95 -5.78 -8.01
C ALA A 25 15.32 -6.39 -9.26
N THR A 26 15.64 -5.85 -10.44
CA THR A 26 15.14 -6.38 -11.73
C THR A 26 15.58 -7.83 -11.95
N ARG A 27 16.86 -8.14 -11.75
CA ARG A 27 17.42 -9.50 -11.93
C ARG A 27 16.79 -10.52 -10.97
N LEU A 28 16.55 -10.13 -9.73
CA LEU A 28 15.89 -10.99 -8.75
C LEU A 28 14.45 -11.31 -9.18
N ARG A 29 13.72 -10.32 -9.69
CA ARG A 29 12.36 -10.52 -10.21
C ARG A 29 12.33 -11.36 -11.50
N GLU A 30 13.26 -11.15 -12.41
CA GLU A 30 13.44 -11.97 -13.62
C GLU A 30 13.70 -13.44 -13.25
N ALA A 31 14.37 -13.69 -12.13
CA ALA A 31 14.58 -15.03 -11.57
C ALA A 31 13.35 -15.58 -10.79
N GLY A 32 12.20 -14.90 -10.84
CA GLY A 32 10.96 -15.36 -10.19
C GLY A 32 10.85 -15.03 -8.70
N MET A 33 11.82 -14.31 -8.13
CA MET A 33 11.82 -13.95 -6.71
C MET A 33 10.92 -12.76 -6.42
N LYS A 34 10.30 -12.73 -5.24
CA LYS A 34 9.63 -11.54 -4.72
C LYS A 34 10.65 -10.53 -4.21
N VAL A 35 10.50 -9.27 -4.59
CA VAL A 35 11.42 -8.20 -4.17
C VAL A 35 10.65 -7.11 -3.45
N PHE A 36 10.99 -6.92 -2.17
CA PHE A 36 10.49 -5.83 -1.34
C PHE A 36 11.59 -4.79 -1.19
N GLY A 37 11.30 -3.53 -1.54
CA GLY A 37 12.19 -2.40 -1.31
C GLY A 37 11.82 -1.66 -0.04
N ILE A 38 12.81 -1.24 0.73
CA ILE A 38 12.66 -0.31 1.85
C ILE A 38 13.67 0.80 1.66
N GLY A 39 13.22 2.05 1.64
CA GLY A 39 14.08 3.20 1.47
C GLY A 39 13.43 4.50 1.90
N GLU A 40 14.17 5.59 1.77
CA GLU A 40 13.69 6.93 2.10
C GLU A 40 12.78 7.48 0.99
N ARG A 41 12.00 8.52 1.31
CA ARG A 41 11.13 9.22 0.32
C ARG A 41 11.89 9.79 -0.88
N LYS A 42 13.18 10.07 -0.72
CA LYS A 42 14.04 10.54 -1.82
C LYS A 42 14.50 9.44 -2.78
N THR A 43 14.13 8.18 -2.54
CA THR A 43 14.51 7.05 -3.38
C THR A 43 14.04 7.26 -4.82
N PRO A 44 14.91 7.10 -5.83
CA PRO A 44 14.56 7.28 -7.23
C PRO A 44 13.49 6.30 -7.70
N GLU A 45 12.55 6.79 -8.49
CA GLU A 45 11.42 6.03 -9.04
C GLU A 45 11.84 4.73 -9.75
N PRO A 46 12.94 4.66 -10.54
CA PRO A 46 13.38 3.42 -11.17
C PRO A 46 13.59 2.27 -10.19
N PHE A 47 14.14 2.54 -9.00
CA PHE A 47 14.33 1.51 -7.98
C PHE A 47 13.00 1.09 -7.34
N ILE A 48 12.11 2.04 -7.09
CA ILE A 48 10.75 1.77 -6.55
C ILE A 48 9.98 0.83 -7.49
N VAL A 49 9.96 1.14 -8.78
CA VAL A 49 9.27 0.35 -9.81
C VAL A 49 9.91 -1.02 -10.04
N ALA A 50 11.22 -1.14 -9.83
CA ALA A 50 11.92 -2.42 -9.91
C ALA A 50 11.53 -3.41 -8.80
N CYS A 51 10.97 -2.96 -7.68
CA CYS A 51 10.46 -3.81 -6.60
C CYS A 51 9.01 -4.29 -6.87
N ASP A 52 8.57 -5.37 -6.24
CA ASP A 52 7.16 -5.77 -6.22
C ASP A 52 6.34 -4.88 -5.29
N LYS A 53 6.93 -4.47 -4.17
CA LYS A 53 6.39 -3.50 -3.24
C LYS A 53 7.52 -2.66 -2.66
N PHE A 54 7.26 -1.35 -2.48
CA PHE A 54 8.20 -0.43 -1.84
C PHE A 54 7.58 0.18 -0.59
N ILE A 55 8.35 0.27 0.49
CA ILE A 55 7.92 0.82 1.78
C ILE A 55 8.88 1.95 2.16
N TYR A 56 8.32 3.11 2.47
CA TYR A 56 9.12 4.23 2.96
C TYR A 56 9.49 4.02 4.44
N ILE A 57 10.77 4.20 4.76
CA ILE A 57 11.29 3.98 6.12
C ILE A 57 10.67 4.92 7.14
N GLU A 58 10.20 6.09 6.71
CA GLU A 58 9.50 7.07 7.55
C GLU A 58 8.20 6.50 8.14
N ILE A 59 7.51 5.63 7.41
CA ILE A 59 6.31 4.94 7.91
C ILE A 59 6.67 4.00 9.07
N LEU A 60 7.79 3.28 8.95
CA LEU A 60 8.23 2.33 9.97
C LEU A 60 8.65 3.06 11.25
N LYS A 61 9.31 4.21 11.12
CA LYS A 61 9.69 5.07 12.25
C LYS A 61 8.49 5.65 12.99
N ALA A 62 7.40 5.96 12.28
CA ALA A 62 6.16 6.42 12.90
C ALA A 62 5.50 5.32 13.75
N LEU A 63 5.48 4.08 13.25
CA LEU A 63 4.90 2.93 13.96
C LEU A 63 5.69 2.53 15.22
N SER A 64 7.03 2.63 15.20
CA SER A 64 7.84 2.29 16.37
C SER A 64 7.62 3.24 17.56
N LYS A 65 7.33 4.52 17.29
CA LYS A 65 6.99 5.51 18.32
C LYS A 65 5.62 5.29 18.96
N GLU A 66 4.66 4.73 18.21
CA GLU A 66 3.33 4.39 18.76
C GLU A 66 3.37 3.17 19.69
N THR A 67 4.36 2.28 19.53
CA THR A 67 4.50 1.09 20.38
C THR A 67 5.15 1.42 21.74
N GLU A 68 5.95 2.48 21.81
CA GLU A 68 6.60 2.93 23.04
C GLU A 68 5.73 3.88 23.89
N SER A 69 4.68 4.49 23.30
CA SER A 69 3.82 5.48 23.94
C SER A 69 2.44 4.95 24.36
N LYS A 70 2.33 3.68 24.79
CA LYS A 70 1.11 3.15 25.42
C LYS A 70 0.94 3.55 26.90
N VAL A 71 1.50 4.68 27.32
CA VAL A 71 1.16 5.32 28.59
C VAL A 71 1.11 6.83 28.33
N GLU A 72 -0.08 7.37 28.37
CA GLU A 72 -0.54 8.75 28.41
C GLU A 72 -1.36 9.20 27.20
N GLU A 73 -2.67 9.28 27.46
CA GLU A 73 -3.63 10.05 26.69
C GLU A 73 -3.18 11.52 26.66
N ASP A 74 -2.74 12.01 25.50
CA ASP A 74 -3.10 13.35 25.09
C ASP A 74 -2.93 13.54 23.58
N THR A 75 -3.97 14.15 22.99
CA THR A 75 -4.19 14.44 21.59
C THR A 75 -3.24 15.52 21.09
N SER A 76 -2.07 15.13 20.62
CA SER A 76 -1.31 15.92 19.64
C SER A 76 -0.42 15.05 18.80
N VAL A 77 -1.01 14.43 17.76
CA VAL A 77 -0.25 13.82 16.66
C VAL A 77 0.60 14.92 16.04
N LYS A 78 1.90 14.96 16.38
CA LYS A 78 2.87 15.76 15.65
C LYS A 78 2.81 15.34 14.21
N LYS A 79 2.44 16.27 13.33
CA LYS A 79 2.43 16.16 11.87
C LYS A 79 3.82 15.73 11.37
N HIS A 80 4.12 14.44 11.39
CA HIS A 80 5.19 13.88 10.57
C HIS A 80 4.62 13.74 9.16
N ASP A 81 5.29 14.30 8.17
CA ASP A 81 5.08 14.29 6.73
C ASP A 81 4.08 13.24 6.20
N VAL A 82 2.81 13.45 6.52
CA VAL A 82 1.70 12.69 5.93
C VAL A 82 1.43 13.32 4.57
N ASP A 83 1.48 12.52 3.53
CA ASP A 83 1.14 12.99 2.19
C ASP A 83 -0.32 13.45 2.15
N LYS A 84 -0.55 14.61 1.53
CA LYS A 84 -1.91 15.03 1.26
C LYS A 84 -2.52 14.10 0.21
N ILE A 85 -3.77 13.71 0.42
CA ILE A 85 -4.53 13.00 -0.61
C ILE A 85 -4.75 13.94 -1.78
N THR A 86 -3.99 13.74 -2.85
CA THR A 86 -4.07 14.56 -4.07
C THR A 86 -5.17 14.03 -4.99
N PRO A 87 -5.69 14.85 -5.93
CA PRO A 87 -6.62 14.39 -6.95
C PRO A 87 -6.09 13.18 -7.77
N ASN A 88 -4.77 13.08 -7.94
CA ASN A 88 -4.14 11.95 -8.62
C ASN A 88 -4.31 10.63 -7.87
N VAL A 89 -4.23 10.66 -6.53
CA VAL A 89 -4.47 9.49 -5.69
C VAL A 89 -5.94 9.07 -5.77
N ILE A 90 -6.86 10.03 -5.74
CA ILE A 90 -8.30 9.76 -5.89
C ILE A 90 -8.58 9.14 -7.27
N ARG A 91 -8.00 9.66 -8.34
CA ARG A 91 -8.14 9.09 -9.69
C ARG A 91 -7.58 7.68 -9.78
N LEU A 92 -6.41 7.43 -9.17
CA LEU A 92 -5.81 6.10 -9.11
C LEU A 92 -6.74 5.11 -8.42
N ILE A 93 -7.31 5.46 -7.27
CA ILE A 93 -8.26 4.62 -6.54
C ILE A 93 -9.52 4.41 -7.37
N SER A 94 -10.10 5.49 -7.93
CA SER A 94 -11.33 5.43 -8.76
C SER A 94 -11.14 4.54 -9.98
N SER A 95 -10.06 4.71 -10.75
CA SER A 95 -9.77 3.84 -11.89
C SER A 95 -9.55 2.40 -11.49
N THR A 96 -8.94 2.16 -10.32
CA THR A 96 -8.70 0.80 -9.83
C THR A 96 -10.00 0.12 -9.40
N ILE A 97 -10.93 0.86 -8.79
CA ILE A 97 -12.27 0.35 -8.48
C ILE A 97 -12.99 -0.04 -9.77
N SER A 98 -12.98 0.83 -10.79
CA SER A 98 -13.63 0.55 -12.09
C SER A 98 -13.06 -0.68 -12.80
N ASP A 99 -11.75 -0.95 -12.63
CA ASP A 99 -11.10 -2.10 -13.28
C ASP A 99 -11.47 -3.46 -12.68
N VAL A 100 -11.92 -3.50 -11.42
CA VAL A 100 -12.27 -4.73 -10.69
C VAL A 100 -13.72 -4.76 -10.24
N ALA A 101 -14.51 -3.74 -10.59
CA ALA A 101 -15.93 -3.67 -10.25
C ALA A 101 -16.74 -4.69 -11.05
N ASP A 102 -17.71 -5.28 -10.40
CA ASP A 102 -18.74 -6.10 -11.02
C ASP A 102 -19.71 -5.23 -11.84
N ASP A 103 -20.67 -5.88 -12.52
CA ASP A 103 -21.68 -5.21 -13.36
C ASP A 103 -22.52 -4.17 -12.57
N ASP A 104 -22.68 -4.36 -11.27
CA ASP A 104 -23.35 -3.42 -10.35
C ASP A 104 -22.46 -2.26 -9.89
N GLY A 105 -21.22 -2.18 -10.39
CA GLY A 105 -20.22 -1.17 -10.05
C GLY A 105 -19.57 -1.35 -8.68
N TRP A 106 -19.83 -2.46 -7.98
CA TRP A 106 -19.20 -2.78 -6.70
C TRP A 106 -17.92 -3.59 -6.89
N ALA A 107 -16.86 -3.21 -6.17
CA ALA A 107 -15.58 -3.91 -6.14
C ALA A 107 -15.27 -4.40 -4.73
N PHE A 108 -14.75 -5.64 -4.61
CA PHE A 108 -14.23 -6.11 -3.33
C PHE A 108 -12.96 -5.33 -2.94
N LEU A 109 -12.95 -4.74 -1.75
CA LEU A 109 -11.87 -3.85 -1.31
C LEU A 109 -10.51 -4.55 -1.25
N GLY A 110 -10.48 -5.87 -1.03
CA GLY A 110 -9.25 -6.67 -1.06
C GLY A 110 -8.61 -6.68 -2.44
N ASP A 111 -9.40 -6.87 -3.50
CA ASP A 111 -8.92 -6.89 -4.89
C ASP A 111 -8.48 -5.50 -5.34
N VAL A 112 -9.22 -4.46 -4.94
CA VAL A 112 -8.82 -3.06 -5.13
C VAL A 112 -7.45 -2.82 -4.49
N GLY A 113 -7.23 -3.26 -3.25
CA GLY A 113 -5.95 -3.11 -2.56
C GLY A 113 -4.80 -3.83 -3.28
N ASN A 114 -5.03 -5.05 -3.73
CA ASN A 114 -4.04 -5.84 -4.49
C ASN A 114 -3.69 -5.17 -5.82
N LEU A 115 -4.67 -4.64 -6.54
CA LEU A 115 -4.45 -3.98 -7.83
C LEU A 115 -3.79 -2.60 -7.64
N LEU A 116 -4.12 -1.86 -6.58
CA LEU A 116 -3.46 -0.59 -6.24
C LEU A 116 -1.95 -0.77 -6.09
N ILE A 117 -1.51 -1.80 -5.34
CA ILE A 117 -0.08 -2.10 -5.17
C ILE A 117 0.57 -2.49 -6.51
N LYS A 118 -0.14 -3.20 -7.41
CA LYS A 118 0.38 -3.53 -8.74
C LYS A 118 0.54 -2.31 -9.64
N LYS A 119 -0.42 -1.36 -9.58
CA LYS A 119 -0.37 -0.12 -10.36
C LYS A 119 0.66 0.86 -9.82
N ARG A 120 0.81 0.92 -8.50
CA ARG A 120 1.70 1.83 -7.81
C ARG A 120 2.40 1.13 -6.65
N ARG A 121 3.66 0.75 -6.84
CA ARG A 121 4.45 -0.11 -5.94
C ARG A 121 4.66 0.48 -4.54
N ASP A 122 4.69 1.79 -4.43
CA ASP A 122 4.85 2.56 -3.19
C ASP A 122 3.51 2.96 -2.55
N PHE A 123 2.37 2.52 -3.11
CA PHE A 123 1.07 2.83 -2.52
C PHE A 123 0.91 2.12 -1.18
N ASP A 124 0.78 2.93 -0.14
CA ASP A 124 0.46 2.46 1.22
C ASP A 124 -0.47 3.48 1.89
N PRO A 125 -1.62 3.07 2.47
CA PRO A 125 -2.53 3.98 3.18
C PRO A 125 -1.85 4.76 4.30
N ARG A 126 -0.78 4.21 4.89
CA ARG A 126 0.00 4.84 5.96
C ARG A 126 0.73 6.10 5.50
N ASN A 127 1.09 6.19 4.21
CA ASN A 127 1.62 7.43 3.62
C ASN A 127 0.65 8.61 3.79
N TYR A 128 -0.65 8.32 3.86
CA TYR A 128 -1.74 9.31 3.97
C TYR A 128 -2.31 9.40 5.39
N GLY A 129 -1.62 8.81 6.40
CA GLY A 129 -2.04 8.84 7.80
C GLY A 129 -3.12 7.83 8.20
N PHE A 130 -3.35 6.80 7.38
CA PHE A 130 -4.35 5.77 7.68
C PHE A 130 -3.70 4.40 7.85
N LEU A 131 -3.98 3.71 8.95
CA LEU A 131 -3.41 2.39 9.23
C LEU A 131 -3.81 1.31 8.19
N LYS A 132 -4.98 1.47 7.56
CA LYS A 132 -5.56 0.51 6.60
C LYS A 132 -6.23 1.23 5.44
N LEU A 133 -6.47 0.51 4.35
CA LEU A 133 -7.18 1.04 3.17
C LEU A 133 -8.64 1.43 3.49
N THR A 134 -9.33 0.65 4.31
CA THR A 134 -10.72 0.91 4.69
C THR A 134 -10.94 2.31 5.29
N PRO A 135 -10.22 2.75 6.35
CA PRO A 135 -10.38 4.10 6.88
C PRO A 135 -9.97 5.19 5.88
N LEU A 136 -8.99 4.95 5.01
CA LEU A 136 -8.64 5.90 3.94
C LEU A 136 -9.83 6.09 2.99
N ILE A 137 -10.45 5.02 2.51
CA ILE A 137 -11.63 5.11 1.64
C ILE A 137 -12.81 5.75 2.38
N LYS A 138 -13.02 5.40 3.67
CA LYS A 138 -14.07 6.02 4.52
C LYS A 138 -13.88 7.54 4.67
N SER A 139 -12.65 8.06 4.61
CA SER A 139 -12.39 9.50 4.64
C SER A 139 -12.82 10.20 3.34
N LEU A 140 -12.91 9.48 2.24
CA LEU A 140 -13.23 9.97 0.89
C LEU A 140 -14.72 9.74 0.51
N LYS A 141 -15.65 9.88 1.45
CA LYS A 141 -17.10 9.67 1.28
C LYS A 141 -17.72 10.48 0.13
N LYS A 142 -17.09 11.56 -0.29
CA LYS A 142 -17.55 12.35 -1.44
C LYS A 142 -17.33 11.64 -2.77
N ASN A 143 -16.32 10.80 -2.85
CA ASN A 143 -15.89 10.12 -4.07
C ASN A 143 -16.29 8.65 -4.12
N PHE A 144 -16.39 7.99 -2.95
CA PHE A 144 -16.60 6.56 -2.84
C PHE A 144 -17.74 6.21 -1.89
N GLU A 145 -18.44 5.16 -2.22
CA GLU A 145 -19.44 4.51 -1.39
C GLU A 145 -18.93 3.18 -0.88
N ILE A 146 -19.25 2.83 0.36
CA ILE A 146 -18.79 1.60 1.01
C ILE A 146 -20.00 0.81 1.47
N ASP A 147 -19.98 -0.48 1.20
CA ASP A 147 -20.93 -1.46 1.69
C ASP A 147 -20.22 -2.57 2.48
N GLU A 148 -20.71 -2.83 3.69
CA GLU A 148 -20.17 -3.87 4.57
C GLU A 148 -21.14 -5.05 4.58
N ARG A 149 -20.75 -6.17 3.93
CA ARG A 149 -21.56 -7.38 3.83
C ARG A 149 -21.07 -8.43 4.81
N ASP A 150 -21.96 -8.94 5.63
CA ASP A 150 -21.67 -10.06 6.53
C ASP A 150 -21.57 -11.37 5.72
N VAL A 151 -20.58 -12.19 6.04
CA VAL A 151 -20.44 -13.54 5.46
C VAL A 151 -21.13 -14.53 6.38
N GLU A 152 -22.13 -15.25 5.86
CA GLU A 152 -22.82 -16.28 6.63
C GLU A 152 -21.83 -17.27 7.26
N GLY A 153 -21.92 -17.44 8.57
CA GLY A 153 -21.11 -18.39 9.34
C GLY A 153 -19.70 -17.93 9.71
N LYS A 154 -19.29 -16.69 9.36
CA LYS A 154 -17.98 -16.14 9.76
C LYS A 154 -18.13 -14.76 10.40
N ARG A 155 -17.36 -14.48 11.46
CA ARG A 155 -17.25 -13.14 12.08
C ARG A 155 -16.46 -12.12 11.23
N ILE A 156 -16.39 -12.34 9.91
CA ILE A 156 -15.60 -11.51 8.99
C ILE A 156 -16.57 -10.77 8.08
N LYS A 157 -16.45 -9.45 8.04
CA LYS A 157 -17.20 -8.60 7.11
C LYS A 157 -16.41 -8.41 5.82
N HIS A 158 -17.04 -8.66 4.70
CA HIS A 158 -16.51 -8.28 3.40
C HIS A 158 -16.85 -6.83 3.11
N ILE A 159 -15.86 -6.04 2.73
CA ILE A 159 -16.04 -4.63 2.43
C ILE A 159 -16.01 -4.48 0.92
N PHE A 160 -17.07 -3.89 0.38
CA PHE A 160 -17.19 -3.50 -1.02
C PHE A 160 -17.13 -1.98 -1.13
N VAL A 161 -16.63 -1.52 -2.26
CA VAL A 161 -16.51 -0.09 -2.57
C VAL A 161 -16.97 0.17 -3.99
N ARG A 162 -17.61 1.33 -4.20
CA ARG A 162 -18.08 1.80 -5.50
C ARG A 162 -17.71 3.26 -5.70
N ASN A 163 -17.44 3.64 -6.95
CA ASN A 163 -17.35 5.05 -7.32
C ASN A 163 -18.72 5.71 -7.18
N ARG A 164 -18.77 6.90 -6.57
CA ARG A 164 -19.97 7.72 -6.64
C ARG A 164 -20.03 8.41 -7.99
N GLU A 165 -21.16 8.29 -8.66
CA GLU A 165 -21.47 9.13 -9.82
C GLU A 165 -21.56 10.58 -9.36
N GLN A 166 -20.83 11.46 -10.06
CA GLN A 166 -20.88 12.92 -9.85
C GLN A 166 -22.01 13.52 -10.67
#